data_10f3ce01c2a598175d0dfea6bb2d4ee7
#
_entry.id   10f3ce01c2a598175d0dfea6bb2d4ee7
#
_cell.length_a   1.000
_cell.length_b   1.000
_cell.length_c   1.000
_cell.angle_alpha   90.00
_cell.angle_beta   90.00
_cell.angle_gamma   90.00
#
_symmetry.space_group_name_H-M   'P 1'
#
loop_
_entity.id
_entity.type
_entity.pdbx_description
1 polymer ?
#
loop_
_entity_poly.entity_id
_entity_poly.type
_entity_poly.pdbx_seq_one_letter_code
_entity_poly.pdbx_strand_id
1 'polypeptide(L)'
;MGLKEGVVWAAEWGRNMEKKRSERVSFLCSRLALATVAVAACSDGVRPSGRGGGGGEAELTALCEELQMGLTSVLPKDAIPALSNPNFVSPDHRYADYLLPSDRVIGIEIDGEYLAFPHNVLWWHEIVNMNELGLAVTYCPFTGSSMVFHRQNIGGDEFGVSGFLFKNNLVMYDRVGPNSDIEETLWPQMLAEGRCGTSERDRLKMYPALEIEWADWVALHPDTRVVSGETGLGRGGRAYTLYPYGDYEVEDNIATLQPLEEFDDRRPPKERVLGIPYKDGGGIAFPFGALRSVGDLAAIHATAGSADEASALSLPIVVFWDSEAAAAVAYGTTIAGQALTFEVRDGAFVDLETGSQWSIAGEALSGPFVGESLDKIADAYVSFWFAFSQFYPNPVLWLP
;
A
#
# COMPACT_ATOMS: atom_id res chain seq x y z
N MET A 1 9.26 19.20 -27.62
CA MET A 1 8.34 20.16 -27.00
C MET A 1 7.74 19.63 -25.68
N GLY A 2 8.07 18.41 -25.28
CA GLY A 2 7.48 17.71 -24.13
C GLY A 2 8.30 17.70 -22.82
N LEU A 3 9.50 18.22 -22.80
CA LEU A 3 10.37 18.30 -21.60
C LEU A 3 10.02 19.44 -20.62
N LYS A 4 9.15 20.38 -21.03
CA LYS A 4 8.77 21.52 -20.19
C LYS A 4 7.53 21.26 -19.32
N GLU A 5 6.66 20.34 -19.66
CA GLU A 5 5.36 20.19 -18.97
C GLU A 5 5.47 19.36 -17.68
N GLY A 6 6.26 18.28 -17.64
CA GLY A 6 6.48 17.49 -16.42
C GLY A 6 7.28 18.25 -15.37
N VAL A 7 8.31 19.00 -15.80
CA VAL A 7 9.10 19.87 -14.92
C VAL A 7 8.28 21.07 -14.43
N VAL A 8 7.33 21.58 -15.25
CA VAL A 8 6.42 22.66 -14.85
C VAL A 8 5.46 22.18 -13.79
N TRP A 9 4.92 20.95 -13.89
CA TRP A 9 3.97 20.42 -12.92
C TRP A 9 4.63 20.13 -11.55
N ALA A 10 5.80 19.50 -11.53
CA ALA A 10 6.56 19.28 -10.30
C ALA A 10 7.04 20.61 -9.68
N ALA A 11 7.47 21.57 -10.51
CA ALA A 11 7.87 22.90 -10.07
C ALA A 11 6.69 23.78 -9.64
N GLU A 12 5.49 23.62 -10.21
CA GLU A 12 4.27 24.30 -9.74
C GLU A 12 3.77 23.68 -8.46
N TRP A 13 3.89 22.37 -8.31
CA TRP A 13 3.54 21.66 -7.09
C TRP A 13 4.45 22.07 -5.93
N GLY A 14 5.76 22.11 -6.12
CA GLY A 14 6.74 22.63 -5.15
C GLY A 14 6.47 24.07 -4.76
N ARG A 15 6.19 24.97 -5.73
CA ARG A 15 5.85 26.38 -5.47
C ARG A 15 4.51 26.56 -4.74
N ASN A 16 3.52 25.72 -5.01
CA ASN A 16 2.25 25.75 -4.28
C ASN A 16 2.41 25.29 -2.82
N MET A 17 3.31 24.36 -2.57
CA MET A 17 3.64 23.91 -1.21
C MET A 17 4.38 25.00 -0.42
N GLU A 18 5.35 25.70 -1.02
CA GLU A 18 6.04 26.84 -0.38
C GLU A 18 5.09 28.01 -0.12
N LYS A 19 4.19 28.30 -1.05
CA LYS A 19 3.17 29.36 -0.88
C LYS A 19 2.19 29.04 0.24
N LYS A 20 1.70 27.80 0.35
CA LYS A 20 0.84 27.36 1.45
C LYS A 20 1.58 27.37 2.80
N ARG A 21 2.87 27.07 2.82
CA ARG A 21 3.71 27.17 4.02
C ARG A 21 3.88 28.64 4.47
N SER A 22 4.09 29.56 3.54
CA SER A 22 4.18 31.00 3.80
C SER A 22 2.84 31.59 4.30
N GLU A 23 1.71 31.17 3.74
CA GLU A 23 0.38 31.63 4.14
C GLU A 23 -0.01 31.12 5.54
N ARG A 24 0.39 29.90 5.95
CA ARG A 24 0.16 29.41 7.33
C ARG A 24 0.96 30.17 8.37
N VAL A 25 2.19 30.59 8.06
CA VAL A 25 3.00 31.43 8.97
C VAL A 25 2.40 32.83 9.14
N SER A 26 1.75 33.38 8.10
CA SER A 26 1.09 34.68 8.17
C SER A 26 -0.25 34.68 8.95
N PHE A 27 -0.95 33.54 9.01
CA PHE A 27 -2.24 33.45 9.69
C PHE A 27 -2.14 33.30 11.23
N LEU A 28 -0.97 32.94 11.74
CA LEU A 28 -0.72 32.77 13.18
C LEU A 28 -0.44 34.07 13.94
N CYS A 29 -0.26 35.21 13.24
CA CYS A 29 0.04 36.51 13.87
C CYS A 29 -1.10 37.50 13.97
N SER A 30 -2.31 37.16 13.57
CA SER A 30 -3.43 38.11 13.62
C SER A 30 -4.71 37.44 14.10
N ARG A 31 -4.90 37.30 15.39
CA ARG A 31 -6.21 37.36 16.08
C ARG A 31 -6.07 37.12 17.60
N LEU A 32 -5.68 38.15 18.30
CA LEU A 32 -6.07 38.40 19.69
C LEU A 32 -7.03 39.60 19.67
N ALA A 33 -8.29 39.36 19.82
CA ALA A 33 -9.23 40.39 20.27
C ALA A 33 -10.41 39.69 20.96
N LEU A 34 -10.59 40.04 22.23
CA LEU A 34 -11.67 39.64 23.15
C LEU A 34 -13.05 39.98 22.59
N ALA A 35 -14.03 39.10 22.85
CA ALA A 35 -15.39 39.53 23.16
C ALA A 35 -16.08 38.44 24.00
N THR A 36 -16.29 38.77 25.25
CA THR A 36 -17.24 38.15 26.20
C THR A 36 -18.66 38.58 25.88
N VAL A 37 -19.63 37.67 25.79
CA VAL A 37 -21.04 37.92 26.13
C VAL A 37 -21.72 36.64 26.61
N ALA A 38 -22.57 36.85 27.60
CA ALA A 38 -23.19 35.96 28.55
C ALA A 38 -24.42 35.18 28.06
N VAL A 39 -24.60 34.05 28.69
CA VAL A 39 -25.74 33.24 29.15
C VAL A 39 -27.15 33.81 28.97
N ALA A 40 -28.07 32.99 28.48
CA ALA A 40 -29.41 32.84 29.00
C ALA A 40 -29.96 31.44 28.76
N ALA A 41 -30.32 30.76 29.82
CA ALA A 41 -31.05 29.51 29.86
C ALA A 41 -32.57 29.75 29.66
N CYS A 42 -33.26 28.81 28.99
CA CYS A 42 -34.65 28.48 29.30
C CYS A 42 -34.91 27.01 28.98
N SER A 43 -35.38 26.34 29.99
CA SER A 43 -35.93 24.99 30.03
C SER A 43 -37.28 24.90 29.30
N ASP A 44 -37.59 23.76 28.69
CA ASP A 44 -38.68 22.90 29.09
C ASP A 44 -38.86 21.71 28.13
N GLY A 45 -39.05 20.60 28.74
CA GLY A 45 -39.08 19.27 28.27
C GLY A 45 -40.23 18.84 27.36
N VAL A 46 -39.96 17.79 26.64
CA VAL A 46 -40.85 16.63 26.42
C VAL A 46 -39.98 15.45 26.07
N ARG A 47 -40.02 14.37 26.87
CA ARG A 47 -39.53 13.04 26.49
C ARG A 47 -40.59 12.30 25.69
N PRO A 48 -40.22 11.60 24.63
CA PRO A 48 -40.84 10.32 24.33
C PRO A 48 -39.86 9.19 24.59
N SER A 49 -40.35 8.23 25.35
CA SER A 49 -39.75 6.93 25.57
C SER A 49 -39.75 6.11 24.26
N GLY A 50 -38.60 5.66 23.79
CA GLY A 50 -38.45 4.76 22.65
C GLY A 50 -37.14 3.97 22.72
N ARG A 51 -37.26 2.77 23.00
CA ARG A 51 -36.39 1.57 23.00
C ARG A 51 -35.02 1.67 22.31
N GLY A 52 -34.06 1.10 22.99
CA GLY A 52 -32.67 0.91 22.68
C GLY A 52 -32.32 0.37 21.28
N GLY A 53 -31.21 0.89 20.80
CA GLY A 53 -30.55 0.59 19.55
C GLY A 53 -29.44 1.59 19.24
N GLY A 54 -28.88 2.31 20.22
CA GLY A 54 -28.03 3.47 19.96
C GLY A 54 -26.51 3.25 20.00
N GLY A 55 -26.01 2.02 19.89
CA GLY A 55 -24.55 1.79 19.95
C GLY A 55 -23.81 1.84 18.60
N GLY A 56 -24.49 1.57 17.49
CA GLY A 56 -23.86 1.48 16.19
C GLY A 56 -23.61 2.82 15.49
N GLU A 57 -24.61 3.69 15.46
CA GLU A 57 -24.50 4.97 14.72
C GLU A 57 -23.52 5.96 15.37
N ALA A 58 -23.52 6.07 16.71
CA ALA A 58 -22.56 6.96 17.39
C ALA A 58 -21.10 6.54 17.21
N GLU A 59 -20.83 5.24 17.16
CA GLU A 59 -19.49 4.71 16.95
C GLU A 59 -19.03 4.83 15.48
N LEU A 60 -19.93 4.66 14.51
CA LEU A 60 -19.68 4.93 13.09
C LEU A 60 -19.28 6.40 12.88
N THR A 61 -19.98 7.33 13.49
CA THR A 61 -19.66 8.76 13.43
C THR A 61 -18.28 9.07 14.00
N ALA A 62 -17.87 8.43 15.10
CA ALA A 62 -16.55 8.63 15.71
C ALA A 62 -15.40 8.23 14.78
N LEU A 63 -15.53 7.14 14.03
CA LEU A 63 -14.50 6.71 13.06
C LEU A 63 -14.36 7.68 11.88
N CYS A 64 -15.49 8.22 11.40
CA CYS A 64 -15.48 9.23 10.35
C CYS A 64 -14.88 10.55 10.85
N GLU A 65 -15.20 10.98 12.06
CA GLU A 65 -14.62 12.18 12.69
C GLU A 65 -13.10 12.03 12.86
N GLU A 66 -12.62 10.88 13.32
CA GLU A 66 -11.18 10.59 13.43
C GLU A 66 -10.46 10.72 12.08
N LEU A 67 -11.03 10.10 11.03
CA LEU A 67 -10.48 10.24 9.69
C LEU A 67 -10.46 11.70 9.27
N GLN A 68 -11.58 12.41 9.38
CA GLN A 68 -11.72 13.81 8.94
C GLN A 68 -10.72 14.74 9.63
N MET A 69 -10.45 14.54 10.93
CA MET A 69 -9.43 15.30 11.66
C MET A 69 -8.01 15.05 11.13
N GLY A 70 -7.72 13.84 10.66
CA GLY A 70 -6.42 13.45 10.13
C GLY A 70 -6.24 13.69 8.63
N LEU A 71 -7.32 14.06 7.89
CA LEU A 71 -7.22 14.29 6.45
C LEU A 71 -6.47 15.56 6.09
N THR A 72 -5.63 15.45 5.09
CA THR A 72 -5.04 16.61 4.39
C THR A 72 -5.47 16.60 2.94
N SER A 73 -6.13 17.66 2.48
CA SER A 73 -6.43 17.86 1.06
C SER A 73 -5.18 18.33 0.33
N VAL A 74 -4.72 17.55 -0.63
CA VAL A 74 -3.52 17.84 -1.42
C VAL A 74 -3.89 18.24 -2.84
N LEU A 75 -4.83 17.53 -3.44
CA LEU A 75 -5.29 17.71 -4.81
C LEU A 75 -6.82 17.66 -4.85
N PRO A 76 -7.45 18.19 -5.92
CA PRO A 76 -8.85 17.89 -6.20
C PRO A 76 -9.06 16.38 -6.42
N LYS A 77 -10.25 15.90 -6.13
CA LYS A 77 -10.70 14.54 -6.44
C LYS A 77 -10.44 14.21 -7.91
N ASP A 78 -9.89 13.02 -8.19
CA ASP A 78 -9.51 12.52 -9.52
C ASP A 78 -8.50 13.40 -10.31
N ALA A 79 -7.82 14.33 -9.66
CA ALA A 79 -6.71 15.05 -10.29
C ALA A 79 -5.56 14.11 -10.68
N ILE A 80 -5.40 13.01 -9.96
CA ILE A 80 -4.62 11.85 -10.36
C ILE A 80 -5.63 10.83 -10.91
N PRO A 81 -5.61 10.56 -12.24
CA PRO A 81 -6.61 9.68 -12.85
C PRO A 81 -6.27 8.20 -12.57
N ALA A 82 -7.10 7.51 -11.81
CA ALA A 82 -7.02 6.06 -11.70
C ALA A 82 -7.24 5.40 -13.08
N LEU A 83 -6.53 4.29 -13.35
CA LEU A 83 -6.73 3.50 -14.55
C LEU A 83 -7.85 2.48 -14.35
N SER A 84 -8.59 2.22 -15.44
CA SER A 84 -9.63 1.19 -15.48
C SER A 84 -9.36 0.26 -16.65
N ASN A 85 -9.13 -1.03 -16.39
CA ASN A 85 -8.83 -2.06 -17.38
C ASN A 85 -7.78 -1.62 -18.41
N PRO A 86 -6.57 -1.21 -18.00
CA PRO A 86 -5.54 -0.80 -18.96
C PRO A 86 -5.16 -1.95 -19.89
N ASN A 87 -4.65 -1.62 -21.06
CA ASN A 87 -4.08 -2.64 -21.94
C ASN A 87 -2.79 -3.22 -21.33
N PHE A 88 -2.58 -4.50 -21.53
CA PHE A 88 -1.37 -5.21 -21.18
C PHE A 88 -0.63 -5.65 -22.44
N VAL A 89 0.69 -5.63 -22.38
CA VAL A 89 1.59 -6.01 -23.47
C VAL A 89 2.67 -6.99 -22.96
N SER A 90 3.29 -7.73 -23.91
CA SER A 90 4.45 -8.57 -23.59
C SER A 90 5.67 -7.72 -23.21
N PRO A 91 6.67 -8.30 -22.50
CA PRO A 91 7.89 -7.59 -22.09
C PRO A 91 8.69 -6.97 -23.24
N ASP A 92 8.68 -7.61 -24.42
CA ASP A 92 9.39 -7.18 -25.63
C ASP A 92 8.58 -6.17 -26.48
N HIS A 93 7.37 -5.81 -26.07
CA HIS A 93 6.55 -4.90 -26.85
C HIS A 93 7.02 -3.44 -26.65
N ARG A 94 7.03 -2.63 -27.73
CA ARG A 94 7.45 -1.21 -27.71
C ARG A 94 6.75 -0.35 -26.64
N TYR A 95 5.58 -0.73 -26.18
CA TYR A 95 4.86 -0.02 -25.11
C TYR A 95 5.29 -0.46 -23.70
N ALA A 96 6.26 -1.38 -23.58
CA ALA A 96 6.99 -1.71 -22.38
C ALA A 96 8.37 -1.03 -22.31
N ASP A 97 8.84 -0.37 -23.39
CA ASP A 97 10.18 0.30 -23.48
C ASP A 97 10.38 1.45 -22.47
N TYR A 98 9.35 1.80 -21.70
CA TYR A 98 9.49 2.79 -20.62
C TYR A 98 10.13 2.21 -19.36
N LEU A 99 10.25 0.89 -19.26
CA LEU A 99 10.78 0.16 -18.12
C LEU A 99 12.29 -0.08 -18.23
N LEU A 100 12.98 0.16 -17.13
CA LEU A 100 14.35 -0.27 -16.93
C LEU A 100 14.38 -1.62 -16.18
N PRO A 101 15.43 -2.42 -16.32
CA PRO A 101 15.57 -3.69 -15.59
C PRO A 101 15.37 -3.57 -14.08
N SER A 102 15.85 -2.48 -13.47
CA SER A 102 15.77 -2.20 -12.03
C SER A 102 14.49 -1.49 -11.59
N ASP A 103 13.56 -1.21 -12.50
CA ASP A 103 12.28 -0.62 -12.12
C ASP A 103 11.44 -1.61 -11.32
N ARG A 104 10.77 -1.14 -10.27
CA ARG A 104 9.97 -2.00 -9.42
C ARG A 104 8.58 -2.23 -10.00
N VAL A 105 8.09 -3.44 -9.85
CA VAL A 105 6.75 -3.84 -10.27
C VAL A 105 6.02 -4.54 -9.11
N ILE A 106 4.71 -4.40 -9.09
CA ILE A 106 3.80 -5.24 -8.31
C ILE A 106 3.38 -6.37 -9.24
N GLY A 107 3.86 -7.58 -8.99
CA GLY A 107 3.52 -8.78 -9.74
C GLY A 107 2.38 -9.54 -9.06
N ILE A 108 1.42 -9.99 -9.83
CA ILE A 108 0.36 -10.90 -9.38
C ILE A 108 0.25 -12.10 -10.32
N GLU A 109 -0.16 -13.22 -9.76
CA GLU A 109 -0.61 -14.38 -10.53
C GLU A 109 -2.11 -14.53 -10.32
N ILE A 110 -2.87 -14.68 -11.40
CA ILE A 110 -4.30 -14.93 -11.36
C ILE A 110 -4.72 -15.85 -12.49
N ASP A 111 -5.38 -16.95 -12.15
CA ASP A 111 -5.86 -17.97 -13.10
C ASP A 111 -4.75 -18.49 -14.05
N GLY A 112 -3.51 -18.55 -13.56
CA GLY A 112 -2.32 -19.00 -14.33
C GLY A 112 -1.75 -17.94 -15.26
N GLU A 113 -2.24 -16.69 -15.21
CA GLU A 113 -1.64 -15.54 -15.89
C GLU A 113 -0.81 -14.71 -14.91
N TYR A 114 0.33 -14.22 -15.39
CA TYR A 114 1.23 -13.34 -14.63
C TYR A 114 1.11 -11.91 -15.15
N LEU A 115 0.77 -10.99 -14.26
CA LEU A 115 0.56 -9.58 -14.58
C LEU A 115 1.49 -8.69 -13.75
N ALA A 116 2.09 -7.70 -14.40
CA ALA A 116 2.97 -6.72 -13.77
C ALA A 116 2.39 -5.31 -13.82
N PHE A 117 2.44 -4.62 -12.68
CA PHE A 117 1.99 -3.24 -12.50
C PHE A 117 3.18 -2.39 -12.05
N PRO A 118 3.86 -1.72 -12.97
CA PRO A 118 5.06 -0.95 -12.64
C PRO A 118 4.77 0.26 -11.78
N HIS A 119 5.65 0.53 -10.81
CA HIS A 119 5.61 1.77 -10.04
C HIS A 119 5.65 3.00 -10.94
N ASN A 120 6.37 2.94 -12.06
CA ASN A 120 6.43 3.97 -13.10
C ASN A 120 5.05 4.45 -13.57
N VAL A 121 4.10 3.54 -13.73
CA VAL A 121 2.69 3.84 -14.05
C VAL A 121 1.98 4.35 -12.81
N LEU A 122 2.16 3.65 -11.68
CA LEU A 122 1.47 3.94 -10.43
C LEU A 122 1.91 5.26 -9.78
N TRP A 123 3.10 5.80 -10.06
CA TRP A 123 3.48 7.17 -9.66
C TRP A 123 2.54 8.26 -10.20
N TRP A 124 1.86 7.97 -11.32
CA TRP A 124 1.02 8.93 -12.03
C TRP A 124 -0.48 8.62 -11.91
N HIS A 125 -0.81 7.40 -11.50
CA HIS A 125 -2.18 6.91 -11.48
C HIS A 125 -2.63 6.40 -10.11
N GLU A 126 -1.71 5.99 -9.25
CA GLU A 126 -1.90 5.45 -7.90
C GLU A 126 -2.78 4.21 -7.83
N ILE A 127 -3.79 4.06 -8.71
CA ILE A 127 -4.77 2.98 -8.72
C ILE A 127 -4.95 2.43 -10.14
N VAL A 128 -4.91 1.10 -10.25
CA VAL A 128 -5.32 0.35 -11.44
C VAL A 128 -6.47 -0.57 -11.07
N ASN A 129 -7.67 -0.26 -11.56
CA ASN A 129 -8.86 -1.10 -11.42
C ASN A 129 -8.89 -2.17 -12.51
N MET A 130 -8.92 -3.44 -12.09
CA MET A 130 -9.07 -4.62 -12.94
C MET A 130 -10.49 -5.15 -12.79
N ASN A 131 -11.44 -4.57 -13.57
CA ASN A 131 -12.87 -4.77 -13.33
C ASN A 131 -13.30 -6.22 -13.54
N GLU A 132 -12.76 -6.87 -14.59
CA GLU A 132 -13.08 -8.28 -14.90
C GLU A 132 -12.56 -9.24 -13.83
N LEU A 133 -11.48 -8.89 -13.16
CA LEU A 133 -10.88 -9.68 -12.09
C LEU A 133 -11.42 -9.30 -10.70
N GLY A 134 -12.17 -8.21 -10.60
CA GLY A 134 -12.63 -7.68 -9.31
C GLY A 134 -11.50 -7.26 -8.38
N LEU A 135 -10.35 -6.81 -8.94
CA LEU A 135 -9.18 -6.37 -8.20
C LEU A 135 -8.89 -4.88 -8.39
N ALA A 136 -8.21 -4.29 -7.43
CA ALA A 136 -7.56 -3.00 -7.54
C ALA A 136 -6.10 -3.11 -7.09
N VAL A 137 -5.16 -2.75 -7.96
CA VAL A 137 -3.74 -2.62 -7.64
C VAL A 137 -3.46 -1.18 -7.29
N THR A 138 -2.87 -0.95 -6.14
CA THR A 138 -2.69 0.40 -5.59
C THR A 138 -1.26 0.63 -5.13
N TYR A 139 -0.78 1.86 -5.32
CA TYR A 139 0.52 2.30 -4.83
C TYR A 139 0.44 3.74 -4.36
N CYS A 140 0.90 3.99 -3.15
CA CYS A 140 1.06 5.34 -2.64
C CYS A 140 2.53 5.76 -2.68
N PRO A 141 2.95 6.70 -3.56
CA PRO A 141 4.35 7.12 -3.64
C PRO A 141 4.88 7.76 -2.37
N PHE A 142 4.00 8.35 -1.57
CA PHE A 142 4.39 9.04 -0.33
C PHE A 142 4.65 8.09 0.83
N THR A 143 4.05 6.91 0.83
CA THR A 143 4.28 5.87 1.86
C THR A 143 5.04 4.66 1.32
N GLY A 144 5.34 4.65 0.00
CA GLY A 144 5.97 3.51 -0.67
C GLY A 144 5.16 2.22 -0.54
N SER A 145 3.84 2.32 -0.30
CA SER A 145 3.00 1.17 0.01
C SER A 145 2.36 0.57 -1.25
N SER A 146 2.67 -0.71 -1.50
CA SER A 146 2.17 -1.52 -2.62
C SER A 146 1.13 -2.51 -2.12
N MET A 147 -0.14 -2.36 -2.52
CA MET A 147 -1.22 -3.21 -2.03
C MET A 147 -2.19 -3.57 -3.16
N VAL A 148 -2.68 -4.80 -3.15
CA VAL A 148 -3.70 -5.28 -4.08
C VAL A 148 -4.93 -5.72 -3.30
N PHE A 149 -6.10 -5.27 -3.72
CA PHE A 149 -7.36 -5.50 -3.01
C PHE A 149 -8.39 -6.19 -3.87
N HIS A 150 -9.14 -7.11 -3.28
CA HIS A 150 -10.43 -7.52 -3.80
C HIS A 150 -11.44 -6.38 -3.64
N ARG A 151 -12.25 -6.12 -4.70
CA ARG A 151 -13.28 -5.08 -4.70
C ARG A 151 -14.70 -5.59 -4.45
N GLN A 152 -14.85 -6.79 -3.91
CA GLN A 152 -16.16 -7.45 -3.75
C GLN A 152 -17.08 -6.76 -2.72
N ASN A 153 -16.52 -5.99 -1.79
CA ASN A 153 -17.25 -5.37 -0.68
C ASN A 153 -17.22 -3.84 -0.72
N ILE A 154 -17.03 -3.25 -1.90
CA ILE A 154 -17.13 -1.79 -2.06
C ILE A 154 -18.50 -1.39 -2.58
N GLY A 155 -18.99 -0.21 -2.18
CA GLY A 155 -20.29 0.29 -2.59
C GLY A 155 -20.36 0.73 -4.05
N GLY A 156 -19.21 1.05 -4.65
CA GLY A 156 -19.07 1.45 -6.06
C GLY A 156 -18.38 0.38 -6.91
N ASP A 157 -18.31 0.65 -8.21
CA ASP A 157 -17.73 -0.28 -9.19
C ASP A 157 -16.20 -0.24 -9.20
N GLU A 158 -15.59 0.89 -8.83
CA GLU A 158 -14.14 1.16 -8.93
C GLU A 158 -13.67 2.03 -7.78
N PHE A 159 -12.35 1.97 -7.50
CA PHE A 159 -11.69 2.98 -6.68
C PHE A 159 -11.21 4.17 -7.51
N GLY A 160 -11.36 5.37 -6.94
CA GLY A 160 -10.76 6.60 -7.42
C GLY A 160 -9.80 7.22 -6.41
N VAL A 161 -9.01 8.18 -6.87
CA VAL A 161 -8.09 8.95 -6.02
C VAL A 161 -8.83 10.15 -5.46
N SER A 162 -9.02 10.20 -4.14
CA SER A 162 -9.81 11.25 -3.48
C SER A 162 -9.13 12.62 -3.46
N GLY A 163 -7.80 12.66 -3.62
CA GLY A 163 -6.97 13.85 -3.43
C GLY A 163 -6.68 14.16 -1.96
N PHE A 164 -7.12 13.32 -1.04
CA PHE A 164 -6.79 13.38 0.38
C PHE A 164 -5.65 12.43 0.74
N LEU A 165 -4.91 12.80 1.77
CA LEU A 165 -3.98 11.92 2.48
C LEU A 165 -4.41 11.78 3.94
N PHE A 166 -4.20 10.58 4.49
CA PHE A 166 -4.30 10.29 5.92
C PHE A 166 -2.99 9.66 6.39
N LYS A 167 -2.31 10.27 7.35
CA LYS A 167 -0.95 9.88 7.79
C LYS A 167 0.03 9.73 6.61
N ASN A 168 0.00 10.67 5.69
CA ASN A 168 0.74 10.67 4.41
C ASN A 168 0.35 9.58 3.40
N ASN A 169 -0.61 8.74 3.70
CA ASN A 169 -1.04 7.64 2.82
C ASN A 169 -2.23 8.05 1.97
N LEU A 170 -2.30 7.48 0.77
CA LEU A 170 -3.42 7.59 -0.17
C LEU A 170 -4.75 7.26 0.51
N VAL A 171 -5.73 8.13 0.34
CA VAL A 171 -7.14 7.84 0.63
C VAL A 171 -7.86 7.63 -0.68
N MET A 172 -8.29 6.40 -0.91
CA MET A 172 -9.14 6.03 -2.04
C MET A 172 -10.60 6.39 -1.72
N TYR A 173 -11.46 6.40 -2.73
CA TYR A 173 -12.91 6.41 -2.56
C TYR A 173 -13.53 5.42 -3.55
N ASP A 174 -14.64 4.79 -3.19
CA ASP A 174 -15.42 3.98 -4.13
C ASP A 174 -16.29 4.89 -5.00
N ARG A 175 -16.22 4.68 -6.32
CA ARG A 175 -17.00 5.45 -7.30
C ARG A 175 -18.42 4.91 -7.35
N VAL A 176 -19.38 5.69 -6.88
CA VAL A 176 -20.79 5.38 -7.00
C VAL A 176 -21.40 6.21 -8.13
N GLY A 177 -22.38 5.63 -8.83
CA GLY A 177 -23.04 6.31 -9.93
C GLY A 177 -23.84 7.54 -9.46
N PRO A 178 -24.02 8.57 -10.32
CA PRO A 178 -24.63 9.84 -9.94
C PRO A 178 -26.11 9.75 -9.48
N ASN A 179 -26.76 8.63 -9.68
CA ASN A 179 -28.13 8.37 -9.24
C ASN A 179 -28.20 7.26 -8.16
N SER A 180 -27.08 6.98 -7.50
CA SER A 180 -27.01 5.98 -6.45
C SER A 180 -27.57 6.58 -5.15
N ASP A 181 -28.33 5.78 -4.42
CA ASP A 181 -28.74 6.09 -3.03
C ASP A 181 -27.61 5.73 -2.01
N ILE A 182 -26.46 5.24 -2.53
CA ILE A 182 -25.28 4.86 -1.74
C ILE A 182 -24.33 6.06 -1.68
N GLU A 183 -23.85 6.38 -0.48
CA GLU A 183 -22.81 7.39 -0.28
C GLU A 183 -21.43 6.77 -0.52
N GLU A 184 -20.54 7.54 -1.20
CA GLU A 184 -19.14 7.15 -1.40
C GLU A 184 -18.46 6.97 -0.03
N THR A 185 -17.71 5.89 0.08
CA THR A 185 -16.89 5.59 1.26
C THR A 185 -15.45 6.01 1.02
N LEU A 186 -14.80 6.55 2.04
CA LEU A 186 -13.35 6.82 2.02
C LEU A 186 -12.58 5.59 2.53
N TRP A 187 -11.54 5.23 1.80
CA TRP A 187 -10.73 4.05 2.07
C TRP A 187 -9.25 4.43 2.19
N PRO A 188 -8.74 4.74 3.40
CA PRO A 188 -7.29 4.89 3.60
C PRO A 188 -6.60 3.56 3.26
N GLN A 189 -5.70 3.60 2.27
CA GLN A 189 -5.10 2.39 1.68
C GLN A 189 -4.49 1.45 2.74
N MET A 190 -3.62 1.97 3.62
CA MET A 190 -2.93 1.14 4.61
C MET A 190 -3.82 0.69 5.78
N LEU A 191 -5.00 1.28 6.00
CA LEU A 191 -5.99 0.75 6.94
C LEU A 191 -6.77 -0.42 6.33
N ALA A 192 -6.91 -0.46 5.01
CA ALA A 192 -7.74 -1.43 4.30
C ALA A 192 -9.17 -1.53 4.88
N GLU A 193 -9.69 -0.40 5.40
CA GLU A 193 -10.98 -0.35 6.07
C GLU A 193 -11.72 0.92 5.67
N GLY A 194 -13.01 0.79 5.34
CA GLY A 194 -13.88 1.91 5.00
C GLY A 194 -14.08 2.85 6.18
N ARG A 195 -14.02 4.15 5.89
CA ARG A 195 -14.23 5.24 6.84
C ARG A 195 -15.15 6.27 6.23
N CYS A 196 -16.18 6.66 6.92
CA CYS A 196 -17.28 7.43 6.39
C CYS A 196 -18.00 6.72 5.21
N GLY A 197 -19.22 7.11 4.89
CA GLY A 197 -19.98 6.56 3.78
C GLY A 197 -20.61 5.20 4.07
N THR A 198 -21.19 4.59 3.03
CA THR A 198 -22.07 3.41 3.16
C THR A 198 -21.33 2.17 3.64
N SER A 199 -20.06 1.99 3.21
CA SER A 199 -19.23 0.83 3.57
C SER A 199 -18.29 1.12 4.76
N GLU A 200 -18.66 2.02 5.65
CA GLU A 200 -17.88 2.28 6.86
C GLU A 200 -17.76 1.00 7.69
N ARG A 201 -16.52 0.69 8.13
CA ARG A 201 -16.07 -0.54 8.83
C ARG A 201 -15.95 -1.79 7.97
N ASP A 202 -16.39 -1.77 6.73
CA ASP A 202 -16.07 -2.88 5.85
C ASP A 202 -14.56 -2.96 5.65
N ARG A 203 -14.04 -4.19 5.57
CA ARG A 203 -12.60 -4.43 5.35
C ARG A 203 -12.35 -4.93 3.95
N LEU A 204 -11.33 -4.37 3.32
CA LEU A 204 -10.82 -4.88 2.06
C LEU A 204 -9.99 -6.14 2.33
N LYS A 205 -10.28 -7.19 1.59
CA LYS A 205 -9.45 -8.38 1.56
C LYS A 205 -8.28 -8.11 0.61
N MET A 206 -7.05 -8.30 1.09
CA MET A 206 -5.88 -8.20 0.24
C MET A 206 -5.74 -9.41 -0.67
N TYR A 207 -5.20 -9.18 -1.87
CA TYR A 207 -4.78 -10.20 -2.81
C TYR A 207 -3.25 -10.35 -2.74
N PRO A 208 -2.71 -11.58 -2.69
CA PRO A 208 -1.28 -11.80 -2.60
C PRO A 208 -0.53 -11.20 -3.80
N ALA A 209 0.50 -10.44 -3.54
CA ALA A 209 1.32 -9.81 -4.57
C ALA A 209 2.81 -9.94 -4.23
N LEU A 210 3.65 -9.74 -5.23
CA LEU A 210 5.11 -9.73 -5.10
C LEU A 210 5.64 -8.38 -5.61
N GLU A 211 6.29 -7.60 -4.77
CA GLU A 211 7.02 -6.41 -5.19
C GLU A 211 8.49 -6.77 -5.47
N ILE A 212 8.93 -6.61 -6.71
CA ILE A 212 10.21 -7.11 -7.24
C ILE A 212 10.74 -6.20 -8.34
N GLU A 213 12.02 -6.30 -8.69
CA GLU A 213 12.55 -5.65 -9.88
C GLU A 213 12.03 -6.28 -11.17
N TRP A 214 11.85 -5.45 -12.21
CA TRP A 214 11.26 -5.87 -13.48
C TRP A 214 12.02 -7.00 -14.17
N ALA A 215 13.36 -6.93 -14.18
CA ALA A 215 14.18 -7.97 -14.80
C ALA A 215 13.96 -9.34 -14.16
N ASP A 216 13.88 -9.39 -12.83
CA ASP A 216 13.70 -10.61 -12.06
C ASP A 216 12.27 -11.15 -12.19
N TRP A 217 11.27 -10.27 -12.24
CA TRP A 217 9.90 -10.67 -12.53
C TRP A 217 9.79 -11.36 -13.91
N VAL A 218 10.42 -10.77 -14.95
CA VAL A 218 10.44 -11.37 -16.29
C VAL A 218 11.24 -12.68 -16.32
N ALA A 219 12.31 -12.77 -15.55
CA ALA A 219 13.10 -14.01 -15.46
C ALA A 219 12.31 -15.16 -14.82
N LEU A 220 11.49 -14.85 -13.79
CA LEU A 220 10.58 -15.80 -13.16
C LEU A 220 9.40 -16.17 -14.08
N HIS A 221 8.84 -15.19 -14.77
CA HIS A 221 7.63 -15.33 -15.56
C HIS A 221 7.79 -14.74 -16.97
N PRO A 222 8.48 -15.45 -17.89
CA PRO A 222 8.78 -14.94 -19.24
C PRO A 222 7.53 -14.60 -20.07
N ASP A 223 6.42 -15.27 -19.80
CA ASP A 223 5.13 -15.06 -20.47
C ASP A 223 4.27 -13.98 -19.78
N THR A 224 4.84 -13.26 -18.82
CA THR A 224 4.13 -12.17 -18.10
C THR A 224 3.64 -11.10 -19.07
N ARG A 225 2.58 -10.40 -18.67
CA ARG A 225 2.12 -9.19 -19.34
C ARG A 225 2.25 -8.01 -18.40
N VAL A 226 2.62 -6.86 -18.93
CA VAL A 226 2.82 -5.62 -18.16
C VAL A 226 1.87 -4.54 -18.65
N VAL A 227 1.44 -3.64 -17.76
CA VAL A 227 0.62 -2.49 -18.13
C VAL A 227 1.31 -1.71 -19.25
N SER A 228 0.58 -1.50 -20.35
CA SER A 228 1.06 -0.74 -21.50
C SER A 228 1.39 0.71 -21.13
N GLY A 229 2.49 1.24 -21.61
CA GLY A 229 2.79 2.68 -21.53
C GLY A 229 1.85 3.58 -22.33
N GLU A 230 0.97 3.01 -23.17
CA GLU A 230 -0.09 3.72 -23.88
C GLU A 230 -1.41 3.58 -23.12
N THR A 231 -1.66 4.47 -22.17
CA THR A 231 -2.84 4.41 -21.29
C THR A 231 -4.05 5.20 -21.83
N GLY A 232 -3.90 5.92 -22.93
CA GLY A 232 -4.96 6.76 -23.50
C GLY A 232 -5.27 8.04 -22.71
N LEU A 233 -4.61 8.28 -21.59
CA LEU A 233 -4.86 9.45 -20.74
C LEU A 233 -3.88 10.63 -20.99
N GLY A 234 -3.28 10.69 -22.18
CA GLY A 234 -2.42 11.80 -22.63
C GLY A 234 -1.07 11.91 -21.90
N ARG A 235 -0.80 11.06 -20.96
CA ARG A 235 0.47 10.96 -20.24
C ARG A 235 1.32 9.82 -20.78
N GLY A 236 1.13 9.41 -22.03
CA GLY A 236 1.77 8.27 -22.67
C GLY A 236 3.21 8.02 -22.25
N GLY A 237 3.74 6.84 -22.52
CA GLY A 237 4.97 6.24 -21.98
C GLY A 237 6.19 7.10 -21.68
N ARG A 238 6.25 8.33 -22.20
CA ARG A 238 7.34 9.26 -21.87
C ARG A 238 7.29 9.79 -20.44
N ALA A 239 6.12 9.94 -19.82
CA ALA A 239 5.99 10.38 -18.44
C ALA A 239 6.43 9.27 -17.47
N TYR A 240 6.25 8.01 -17.85
CA TYR A 240 6.57 6.86 -17.02
C TYR A 240 8.07 6.58 -16.88
N THR A 241 8.93 7.26 -17.64
CA THR A 241 10.39 7.22 -17.45
C THR A 241 10.90 8.21 -16.43
N LEU A 242 10.02 9.04 -15.83
CA LEU A 242 10.40 10.11 -14.91
C LEU A 242 9.70 9.93 -13.56
N TYR A 243 10.49 9.77 -12.51
CA TYR A 243 9.98 9.83 -11.15
C TYR A 243 9.57 11.27 -10.82
N PRO A 244 8.28 11.52 -10.48
CA PRO A 244 7.77 12.90 -10.37
C PRO A 244 8.06 13.58 -9.04
N TYR A 245 8.63 12.88 -8.05
CA TYR A 245 8.76 13.37 -6.68
C TYR A 245 10.22 13.68 -6.27
N GLY A 246 11.15 13.75 -7.24
CA GLY A 246 12.55 14.14 -7.02
C GLY A 246 13.30 13.12 -6.13
N ASP A 247 13.80 13.59 -4.99
CA ASP A 247 14.56 12.78 -4.01
C ASP A 247 13.69 12.25 -2.86
N TYR A 248 12.36 12.28 -3.01
CA TYR A 248 11.44 11.96 -1.93
C TYR A 248 11.65 10.55 -1.36
N GLU A 249 11.92 9.55 -2.19
CA GLU A 249 12.09 8.15 -1.77
C GLU A 249 13.51 7.79 -1.32
N VAL A 250 14.43 8.76 -1.28
CA VAL A 250 15.77 8.54 -0.72
C VAL A 250 15.64 8.14 0.75
N GLU A 251 16.30 7.05 1.13
CA GLU A 251 16.10 6.33 2.39
C GLU A 251 16.15 7.23 3.63
N ASP A 252 17.13 8.17 3.68
CA ASP A 252 17.31 9.12 4.79
C ASP A 252 16.50 10.42 4.66
N ASN A 253 15.68 10.56 3.62
CA ASN A 253 14.88 11.77 3.42
C ASN A 253 13.73 11.82 4.42
N ILE A 254 13.79 12.77 5.37
CA ILE A 254 12.78 12.97 6.43
C ILE A 254 11.55 13.78 5.97
N ALA A 255 11.56 14.29 4.73
CA ALA A 255 10.43 15.09 4.24
C ALA A 255 9.15 14.27 4.12
N THR A 256 8.05 14.79 4.62
CA THR A 256 6.69 14.24 4.50
C THR A 256 5.72 15.36 4.18
N LEU A 257 4.57 15.04 3.58
CA LEU A 257 3.53 16.03 3.26
C LEU A 257 2.74 16.47 4.47
N GLN A 258 2.46 15.53 5.37
CA GLN A 258 1.89 15.81 6.68
C GLN A 258 3.00 15.68 7.73
N PRO A 259 3.08 16.59 8.71
CA PRO A 259 3.98 16.40 9.84
C PRO A 259 3.73 15.05 10.52
N LEU A 260 4.80 14.36 10.87
CA LEU A 260 4.70 13.17 11.71
C LEU A 260 4.49 13.62 13.16
N GLU A 261 3.44 13.11 13.81
CA GLU A 261 3.19 13.41 15.23
C GLU A 261 4.23 12.74 16.13
N GLU A 262 4.54 11.48 15.81
CA GLU A 262 5.62 10.71 16.42
C GLU A 262 6.39 10.01 15.30
N PHE A 263 7.70 10.06 15.35
CA PHE A 263 8.56 9.39 14.40
C PHE A 263 9.34 8.29 15.10
N ASP A 264 9.18 7.06 14.62
CA ASP A 264 9.98 5.92 15.08
C ASP A 264 11.34 5.94 14.37
N ASP A 265 12.36 6.35 15.10
CA ASP A 265 13.73 6.56 14.59
C ASP A 265 14.61 5.30 14.64
N ARG A 266 14.04 4.14 14.97
CA ARG A 266 14.78 2.87 14.98
C ARG A 266 15.36 2.51 13.61
N ARG A 267 14.76 3.05 12.52
CA ARG A 267 15.22 2.86 11.12
C ARG A 267 15.13 4.17 10.33
N PRO A 268 15.89 4.30 9.22
CA PRO A 268 15.72 5.42 8.29
C PRO A 268 14.26 5.56 7.84
N PRO A 269 13.73 6.79 7.72
CA PRO A 269 12.29 6.99 7.52
C PRO A 269 11.73 6.31 6.27
N LYS A 270 12.48 6.30 5.18
CA LYS A 270 12.04 5.73 3.90
C LYS A 270 12.76 4.43 3.53
N GLU A 271 13.38 3.79 4.51
CA GLU A 271 13.81 2.41 4.33
C GLU A 271 12.60 1.54 4.01
N ARG A 272 12.71 0.74 2.95
CA ARG A 272 11.65 -0.23 2.63
C ARG A 272 11.62 -1.33 3.68
N VAL A 273 10.43 -1.69 4.08
CA VAL A 273 10.18 -2.81 4.98
C VAL A 273 9.11 -3.72 4.37
N LEU A 274 9.28 -5.03 4.49
CA LEU A 274 8.16 -5.95 4.37
C LEU A 274 7.41 -5.90 5.70
N GLY A 275 6.19 -5.38 5.68
CA GLY A 275 5.34 -5.26 6.85
C GLY A 275 4.22 -6.30 6.83
N ILE A 276 3.94 -6.90 7.99
CA ILE A 276 2.81 -7.79 8.19
C ILE A 276 1.99 -7.26 9.36
N PRO A 277 0.82 -6.66 9.09
CA PRO A 277 -0.09 -6.19 10.14
C PRO A 277 -0.62 -7.36 10.98
N TYR A 278 -0.83 -7.11 12.27
CA TYR A 278 -1.55 -8.01 13.15
C TYR A 278 -3.01 -7.57 13.29
N LYS A 279 -3.89 -8.52 13.55
CA LYS A 279 -5.33 -8.25 13.70
C LYS A 279 -5.67 -7.38 14.91
N ASP A 280 -4.79 -7.33 15.89
CA ASP A 280 -4.92 -6.55 17.13
C ASP A 280 -4.38 -5.11 17.01
N GLY A 281 -3.95 -4.69 15.81
CA GLY A 281 -3.44 -3.35 15.52
C GLY A 281 -1.93 -3.20 15.68
N GLY A 282 -1.20 -4.27 16.00
CA GLY A 282 0.27 -4.33 15.92
C GLY A 282 0.75 -4.76 14.54
N GLY A 283 2.03 -5.15 14.46
CA GLY A 283 2.62 -5.70 13.24
C GLY A 283 4.06 -6.12 13.44
N ILE A 284 4.60 -6.82 12.45
CA ILE A 284 6.04 -7.11 12.35
C ILE A 284 6.57 -6.52 11.06
N ALA A 285 7.76 -5.94 11.13
CA ALA A 285 8.44 -5.36 9.98
C ALA A 285 9.82 -6.00 9.80
N PHE A 286 10.15 -6.31 8.54
CA PHE A 286 11.45 -6.82 8.11
C PHE A 286 12.12 -5.76 7.24
N PRO A 287 13.02 -4.91 7.82
CA PRO A 287 13.67 -3.85 7.07
C PRO A 287 14.65 -4.42 6.03
N PHE A 288 14.64 -3.87 4.82
CA PHE A 288 15.49 -4.34 3.74
C PHE A 288 16.98 -4.18 4.04
N GLY A 289 17.37 -3.13 4.79
CA GLY A 289 18.75 -2.98 5.26
C GLY A 289 19.16 -4.05 6.26
N ALA A 290 18.25 -4.48 7.14
CA ALA A 290 18.50 -5.59 8.06
C ALA A 290 18.59 -6.92 7.30
N LEU A 291 17.67 -7.18 6.35
CA LEU A 291 17.69 -8.36 5.49
C LEU A 291 18.98 -8.44 4.68
N ARG A 292 19.39 -7.34 4.08
CA ARG A 292 20.66 -7.24 3.33
C ARG A 292 21.88 -7.57 4.18
N SER A 293 21.84 -7.31 5.49
CA SER A 293 22.96 -7.58 6.39
C SER A 293 23.16 -9.07 6.71
N VAL A 294 22.18 -9.94 6.45
CA VAL A 294 22.32 -11.39 6.66
C VAL A 294 22.78 -12.14 5.42
N GLY A 295 22.72 -11.52 4.25
CA GLY A 295 23.23 -12.09 3.00
C GLY A 295 22.45 -11.65 1.77
N ASP A 296 22.92 -12.07 0.60
CA ASP A 296 22.24 -11.80 -0.67
C ASP A 296 20.93 -12.57 -0.77
N LEU A 297 20.89 -13.80 -0.27
CA LEU A 297 19.70 -14.61 -0.09
C LEU A 297 19.53 -14.95 1.39
N ALA A 298 18.29 -14.95 1.89
CA ALA A 298 17.98 -15.43 3.24
C ALA A 298 16.57 -16.05 3.34
N ALA A 299 16.46 -17.13 4.10
CA ALA A 299 15.18 -17.71 4.54
C ALA A 299 15.02 -17.48 6.03
N ILE A 300 14.11 -16.59 6.42
CA ILE A 300 13.98 -16.11 7.80
C ILE A 300 12.68 -16.64 8.39
N HIS A 301 12.80 -17.51 9.39
CA HIS A 301 11.65 -18.02 10.11
C HIS A 301 11.16 -17.00 11.15
N ALA A 302 9.87 -16.75 11.16
CA ALA A 302 9.21 -15.86 12.08
C ALA A 302 7.80 -16.36 12.42
N THR A 303 7.12 -15.59 13.25
CA THR A 303 5.72 -15.84 13.57
C THR A 303 4.92 -14.58 13.26
N ALA A 304 3.91 -14.71 12.39
CA ALA A 304 2.94 -13.66 12.14
C ALA A 304 1.73 -13.85 13.07
N GLY A 305 1.24 -12.76 13.68
CA GLY A 305 0.10 -12.83 14.58
C GLY A 305 0.23 -11.82 15.73
N SER A 306 -0.60 -11.97 16.78
CA SER A 306 -0.56 -11.10 17.96
C SER A 306 0.82 -11.06 18.62
N ALA A 307 1.20 -9.88 19.12
CA ALA A 307 2.40 -9.71 19.94
C ALA A 307 2.34 -10.52 21.26
N ASP A 308 1.16 -11.00 21.64
CA ASP A 308 0.97 -11.87 22.79
C ASP A 308 1.17 -13.33 22.36
N GLU A 309 2.32 -13.93 22.72
CA GLU A 309 2.69 -15.32 22.39
C GLU A 309 1.66 -16.37 22.84
N ALA A 310 0.74 -16.00 23.73
CA ALA A 310 -0.36 -16.85 24.20
C ALA A 310 -1.57 -16.89 23.26
N SER A 311 -1.57 -16.06 22.19
CA SER A 311 -2.69 -16.00 21.24
C SER A 311 -2.66 -17.21 20.29
N ALA A 312 -3.77 -17.95 20.22
CA ALA A 312 -3.96 -19.07 19.28
C ALA A 312 -3.97 -18.67 17.78
N LEU A 313 -3.58 -17.44 17.46
CA LEU A 313 -3.59 -16.84 16.12
C LEU A 313 -2.17 -16.65 15.53
N SER A 314 -1.14 -17.14 16.20
CA SER A 314 0.22 -17.07 15.66
C SER A 314 0.42 -18.08 14.53
N LEU A 315 0.79 -17.59 13.36
CA LEU A 315 1.05 -18.39 12.16
C LEU A 315 2.56 -18.47 11.92
N PRO A 316 3.16 -19.69 11.90
CA PRO A 316 4.55 -19.83 11.46
C PRO A 316 4.69 -19.39 10.01
N ILE A 317 5.66 -18.52 9.76
CA ILE A 317 5.98 -18.02 8.42
C ILE A 317 7.45 -18.16 8.12
N VAL A 318 7.78 -18.13 6.85
CA VAL A 318 9.14 -17.88 6.36
C VAL A 318 9.13 -16.62 5.48
N VAL A 319 10.11 -15.76 5.66
CA VAL A 319 10.37 -14.64 4.76
C VAL A 319 11.55 -15.03 3.88
N PHE A 320 11.31 -15.09 2.56
CA PHE A 320 12.36 -15.19 1.57
C PHE A 320 12.83 -13.78 1.22
N TRP A 321 14.14 -13.59 1.22
CA TRP A 321 14.81 -12.37 0.84
C TRP A 321 15.79 -12.64 -0.29
N ASP A 322 15.73 -11.79 -1.32
CA ASP A 322 16.69 -11.75 -2.44
C ASP A 322 17.13 -10.30 -2.63
N SER A 323 18.42 -10.04 -2.43
CA SER A 323 18.99 -8.68 -2.52
C SER A 323 19.15 -8.22 -3.97
N GLU A 324 19.35 -9.12 -4.93
CA GLU A 324 19.48 -8.82 -6.36
C GLU A 324 18.12 -8.40 -6.92
N ALA A 325 17.09 -9.17 -6.63
CA ALA A 325 15.72 -8.87 -7.00
C ALA A 325 15.10 -7.73 -6.16
N ALA A 326 15.80 -7.27 -5.12
CA ALA A 326 15.33 -6.33 -4.10
C ALA A 326 13.95 -6.73 -3.55
N ALA A 327 13.74 -8.01 -3.31
CA ALA A 327 12.45 -8.60 -2.95
C ALA A 327 12.47 -9.29 -1.59
N ALA A 328 11.41 -9.07 -0.80
CA ALA A 328 11.11 -9.80 0.42
C ALA A 328 9.67 -10.30 0.37
N VAL A 329 9.45 -11.58 0.60
CA VAL A 329 8.11 -12.19 0.51
C VAL A 329 7.88 -13.14 1.67
N ALA A 330 6.72 -13.03 2.30
CA ALA A 330 6.34 -13.91 3.41
C ALA A 330 5.42 -15.03 2.94
N TYR A 331 5.71 -16.24 3.41
CA TYR A 331 4.95 -17.45 3.10
C TYR A 331 4.55 -18.19 4.36
N GLY A 332 3.40 -18.87 4.30
CA GLY A 332 3.10 -19.96 5.24
C GLY A 332 4.10 -21.11 5.05
N THR A 333 4.43 -21.78 6.17
CA THR A 333 5.44 -22.86 6.14
C THR A 333 4.82 -24.26 5.98
N THR A 334 3.54 -24.34 5.60
CA THR A 334 2.85 -25.64 5.48
C THR A 334 2.35 -25.84 4.06
N ILE A 335 2.69 -26.97 3.45
CA ILE A 335 2.20 -27.40 2.15
C ILE A 335 1.66 -28.83 2.25
N ALA A 336 0.50 -29.09 1.68
CA ALA A 336 -0.17 -30.40 1.71
C ALA A 336 -0.24 -31.03 3.12
N GLY A 337 -0.33 -30.20 4.18
CA GLY A 337 -0.37 -30.64 5.58
C GLY A 337 1.00 -30.95 6.21
N GLN A 338 2.09 -30.77 5.46
CA GLN A 338 3.45 -30.92 5.95
C GLN A 338 4.05 -29.55 6.28
N ALA A 339 4.57 -29.39 7.50
CA ALA A 339 5.33 -28.22 7.87
C ALA A 339 6.75 -28.32 7.29
N LEU A 340 7.25 -27.22 6.73
CA LEU A 340 8.56 -27.11 6.12
C LEU A 340 9.44 -26.11 6.87
N THR A 341 10.74 -26.41 6.90
CA THR A 341 11.79 -25.55 7.40
C THR A 341 12.72 -25.19 6.23
N PHE A 342 13.05 -23.92 6.06
CA PHE A 342 13.80 -23.44 4.91
C PHE A 342 15.18 -22.94 5.31
N GLU A 343 16.14 -23.14 4.42
CA GLU A 343 17.45 -22.53 4.48
C GLU A 343 17.89 -22.07 3.08
N VAL A 344 18.98 -21.32 3.01
CA VAL A 344 19.69 -21.05 1.76
C VAL A 344 20.85 -22.02 1.64
N ARG A 345 20.87 -22.79 0.54
CA ARG A 345 21.93 -23.74 0.22
C ARG A 345 22.31 -23.62 -1.26
N ASP A 346 23.61 -23.45 -1.53
CA ASP A 346 24.15 -23.34 -2.90
C ASP A 346 23.44 -22.26 -3.74
N GLY A 347 23.06 -21.14 -3.12
CA GLY A 347 22.41 -20.02 -3.81
C GLY A 347 20.92 -20.24 -4.13
N ALA A 348 20.24 -21.16 -3.45
CA ALA A 348 18.81 -21.43 -3.62
C ALA A 348 18.09 -21.55 -2.26
N PHE A 349 16.82 -21.23 -2.20
CA PHE A 349 15.97 -21.59 -1.08
C PHE A 349 15.66 -23.09 -1.11
N VAL A 350 15.88 -23.79 -0.02
CA VAL A 350 15.71 -25.26 0.05
C VAL A 350 14.92 -25.62 1.31
N ASP A 351 13.90 -26.48 1.20
CA ASP A 351 13.29 -27.06 2.37
C ASP A 351 14.11 -28.24 2.92
N LEU A 352 14.22 -28.33 4.23
CA LEU A 352 15.05 -29.37 4.89
C LEU A 352 14.38 -30.75 4.86
N GLU A 353 13.06 -30.81 4.77
CA GLU A 353 12.28 -32.04 4.87
C GLU A 353 12.36 -32.88 3.60
N THR A 354 12.43 -32.22 2.43
CA THR A 354 12.43 -32.94 1.15
C THR A 354 13.63 -32.59 0.27
N GLY A 355 14.30 -31.45 0.54
CA GLY A 355 15.37 -30.93 -0.30
C GLY A 355 14.88 -30.32 -1.61
N SER A 356 13.58 -29.98 -1.72
CA SER A 356 13.07 -29.25 -2.88
C SER A 356 13.66 -27.83 -2.89
N GLN A 357 13.96 -27.33 -4.10
CA GLN A 357 14.39 -25.95 -4.30
C GLN A 357 13.22 -25.06 -4.68
N TRP A 358 13.23 -23.82 -4.19
CA TRP A 358 12.14 -22.87 -4.33
C TRP A 358 12.61 -21.56 -4.93
N SER A 359 11.76 -20.92 -5.72
CA SER A 359 11.99 -19.55 -6.21
C SER A 359 11.63 -18.51 -5.13
N ILE A 360 12.06 -17.27 -5.35
CA ILE A 360 11.60 -16.12 -4.54
C ILE A 360 10.06 -15.94 -4.63
N ALA A 361 9.42 -16.38 -5.70
CA ALA A 361 7.96 -16.37 -5.86
C ALA A 361 7.24 -17.46 -5.06
N GLY A 362 8.00 -18.37 -4.37
CA GLY A 362 7.46 -19.45 -3.58
C GLY A 362 7.09 -20.70 -4.38
N GLU A 363 7.54 -20.82 -5.63
CA GLU A 363 7.30 -21.96 -6.50
C GLU A 363 8.40 -23.01 -6.34
N ALA A 364 8.02 -24.28 -6.22
CA ALA A 364 8.98 -25.38 -6.15
C ALA A 364 9.57 -25.67 -7.54
N LEU A 365 10.86 -25.40 -7.70
CA LEU A 365 11.60 -25.53 -8.96
C LEU A 365 12.11 -26.97 -9.19
N SER A 366 12.36 -27.71 -8.11
CA SER A 366 12.87 -29.08 -8.17
C SER A 366 12.50 -29.87 -6.92
N GLY A 367 12.73 -31.18 -6.94
CA GLY A 367 12.46 -32.05 -5.80
C GLY A 367 11.03 -32.58 -5.74
N PRO A 368 10.64 -33.19 -4.61
CA PRO A 368 9.31 -33.79 -4.46
C PRO A 368 8.12 -32.84 -4.61
N PHE A 369 8.30 -31.54 -4.36
CA PHE A 369 7.24 -30.52 -4.47
C PHE A 369 7.24 -29.78 -5.81
N VAL A 370 8.02 -30.22 -6.82
CA VAL A 370 8.07 -29.52 -8.12
C VAL A 370 6.66 -29.27 -8.67
N GLY A 371 6.38 -27.99 -9.02
CA GLY A 371 5.08 -27.53 -9.52
C GLY A 371 4.06 -27.14 -8.43
N GLU A 372 4.43 -27.29 -7.17
CA GLU A 372 3.64 -26.75 -6.05
C GLU A 372 4.12 -25.34 -5.67
N SER A 373 3.27 -24.58 -5.00
CA SER A 373 3.58 -23.21 -4.54
C SER A 373 3.24 -23.04 -3.08
N LEU A 374 4.05 -22.26 -2.37
CA LEU A 374 3.79 -21.84 -1.00
C LEU A 374 2.67 -20.79 -0.97
N ASP A 375 1.84 -20.84 0.04
CA ASP A 375 0.81 -19.83 0.29
C ASP A 375 1.46 -18.50 0.70
N LYS A 376 1.37 -17.45 -0.13
CA LYS A 376 1.80 -16.09 0.22
C LYS A 376 0.92 -15.55 1.34
N ILE A 377 1.54 -14.84 2.29
CA ILE A 377 0.78 -14.08 3.31
C ILE A 377 0.17 -12.86 2.65
N ALA A 378 -1.13 -12.92 2.38
CA ALA A 378 -1.82 -11.90 1.60
C ALA A 378 -1.77 -10.50 2.22
N ASP A 379 -1.76 -10.40 3.56
CA ASP A 379 -1.70 -9.14 4.30
C ASP A 379 -0.27 -8.57 4.40
N ALA A 380 0.75 -9.28 3.87
CA ALA A 380 2.12 -8.78 3.81
C ALA A 380 2.29 -7.83 2.62
N TYR A 381 2.91 -6.68 2.85
CA TYR A 381 3.19 -5.71 1.80
C TYR A 381 4.45 -4.88 2.08
N VAL A 382 5.02 -4.29 1.03
CA VAL A 382 6.16 -3.37 1.15
C VAL A 382 5.65 -1.96 1.37
N SER A 383 6.31 -1.24 2.28
CA SER A 383 6.09 0.19 2.50
C SER A 383 7.36 0.86 3.05
N PHE A 384 7.36 2.18 3.21
CA PHE A 384 8.39 2.88 3.97
C PHE A 384 8.21 2.66 5.47
N TRP A 385 9.34 2.59 6.20
CA TRP A 385 9.35 2.38 7.64
C TRP A 385 8.48 3.39 8.40
N PHE A 386 8.63 4.70 8.11
CA PHE A 386 7.85 5.72 8.81
C PHE A 386 6.34 5.49 8.64
N ALA A 387 5.91 5.05 7.46
CA ALA A 387 4.51 4.81 7.18
C ALA A 387 4.01 3.58 7.96
N PHE A 388 4.74 2.47 7.90
CA PHE A 388 4.36 1.25 8.62
C PHE A 388 4.22 1.53 10.12
N SER A 389 5.20 2.20 10.74
CA SER A 389 5.18 2.53 12.17
C SER A 389 4.08 3.53 12.58
N GLN A 390 3.61 4.39 11.64
CA GLN A 390 2.50 5.31 11.87
C GLN A 390 1.12 4.61 11.88
N PHE A 391 0.97 3.58 11.05
CA PHE A 391 -0.28 2.81 10.97
C PHE A 391 -0.33 1.69 12.00
N TYR A 392 0.82 1.11 12.37
CA TYR A 392 0.97 0.03 13.35
C TYR A 392 1.96 0.46 14.42
N PRO A 393 1.53 1.20 15.47
CA PRO A 393 2.42 1.74 16.48
C PRO A 393 3.20 0.65 17.22
N ASN A 394 4.49 0.92 17.47
CA ASN A 394 5.41 0.01 18.14
C ASN A 394 5.47 -1.40 17.50
N PRO A 395 5.65 -1.50 16.18
CA PRO A 395 5.70 -2.80 15.54
C PRO A 395 6.91 -3.60 16.03
N VAL A 396 6.80 -4.91 16.01
CA VAL A 396 7.95 -5.80 16.19
C VAL A 396 8.90 -5.52 15.03
N LEU A 397 10.13 -5.15 15.35
CA LEU A 397 11.17 -4.93 14.36
C LEU A 397 12.06 -6.17 14.30
N TRP A 398 12.00 -6.90 13.20
CA TRP A 398 12.92 -8.00 13.00
C TRP A 398 14.34 -7.47 12.74
N LEU A 399 15.30 -7.96 13.51
CA LEU A 399 16.73 -7.70 13.34
C LEU A 399 17.49 -9.03 13.45
N PRO A 400 18.61 -9.23 12.73
CA PRO A 400 19.43 -10.44 12.77
C PRO A 400 20.14 -10.63 14.12
#